data_d5aa2879d8c5df2ae75ae1693dfad740
#
_entry.id   d5aa2879d8c5df2ae75ae1693dfad740
#
_cell.length_a   1.000
_cell.length_b   1.000
_cell.length_c   1.000
_cell.angle_alpha   90.00
_cell.angle_beta   90.00
_cell.angle_gamma   90.00
#
_symmetry.space_group_name_H-M   'P 1'
#
loop_
_entity.id
_entity.type
_entity.pdbx_description
1 polymer ?
#
loop_
_entity_poly.entity_id
_entity_poly.type
_entity_poly.pdbx_seq_one_letter_code
_entity_poly.pdbx_strand_id
1 'polypeptide(L)'
;MKHRPEQILDAAIALFDEDGVRVSTSKIAAAAGVANGTLFNYFASKQELLDALYVRVKLDLAAAIGKIDPDLDIKAQAHLLWQRWLAWTFDDPARNRVAALLHQSGLASQAAVDTAVAAFAVPRRILDDAAELGILIDLPPDYLAALVQQQLELAVQADLDPTHHDTAFEAMWKSITRAHDFQGATS
;
A
#
# COMPACT_ATOMS: atom_id res chain seq x y z
N MET A 1 -14.23 -2.35 22.27
CA MET A 1 -14.19 -0.87 22.11
C MET A 1 -12.87 -0.52 21.46
N LYS A 2 -12.87 0.19 20.31
CA LYS A 2 -11.62 0.68 19.69
C LYS A 2 -10.89 1.62 20.64
N HIS A 3 -9.57 1.55 20.68
CA HIS A 3 -8.72 2.45 21.46
C HIS A 3 -8.86 3.90 20.94
N ARG A 4 -8.82 4.92 21.82
CA ARG A 4 -9.06 6.33 21.41
C ARG A 4 -8.17 6.85 20.27
N PRO A 5 -6.86 6.55 20.22
CA PRO A 5 -6.04 6.91 19.07
C PRO A 5 -6.54 6.34 17.75
N GLU A 6 -7.02 5.10 17.74
CA GLU A 6 -7.58 4.46 16.56
C GLU A 6 -8.86 5.15 16.07
N GLN A 7 -9.73 5.60 17.01
CA GLN A 7 -10.93 6.36 16.66
C GLN A 7 -10.58 7.71 16.03
N ILE A 8 -9.52 8.37 16.50
CA ILE A 8 -9.04 9.63 15.93
C ILE A 8 -8.48 9.39 14.50
N LEU A 9 -7.71 8.33 14.31
CA LEU A 9 -7.16 7.99 12.99
C LEU A 9 -8.27 7.59 12.00
N ASP A 10 -9.28 6.83 12.44
CA ASP A 10 -10.44 6.48 11.60
C ASP A 10 -11.22 7.74 11.17
N ALA A 11 -11.45 8.67 12.10
CA ALA A 11 -12.11 9.94 11.80
C ALA A 11 -11.25 10.80 10.84
N ALA A 12 -9.92 10.76 10.98
CA ALA A 12 -9.01 11.46 10.08
C ALA A 12 -9.05 10.87 8.67
N ILE A 13 -9.11 9.53 8.52
CA ILE A 13 -9.25 8.87 7.22
C ILE A 13 -10.52 9.36 6.53
N ALA A 14 -11.67 9.28 7.19
CA ALA A 14 -12.94 9.69 6.60
C ALA A 14 -12.92 11.16 6.14
N LEU A 15 -12.43 12.05 6.99
CA LEU A 15 -12.38 13.47 6.67
C LEU A 15 -11.32 13.82 5.59
N PHE A 16 -10.19 13.12 5.56
CA PHE A 16 -9.18 13.37 4.52
C PHE A 16 -9.61 12.82 3.17
N ASP A 17 -10.39 11.74 3.15
CA ASP A 17 -10.98 11.21 1.93
C ASP A 17 -12.02 12.18 1.33
N GLU A 18 -12.83 12.83 2.17
CA GLU A 18 -13.88 13.77 1.75
C GLU A 18 -13.34 15.17 1.42
N ASP A 19 -12.52 15.73 2.32
CA ASP A 19 -12.14 17.17 2.31
C ASP A 19 -10.63 17.39 2.04
N GLY A 20 -9.86 16.32 1.91
CA GLY A 20 -8.41 16.39 1.75
C GLY A 20 -7.66 16.72 3.06
N VAL A 21 -6.33 16.77 2.98
CA VAL A 21 -5.43 16.91 4.15
C VAL A 21 -5.45 18.29 4.84
N ARG A 22 -6.20 19.27 4.28
CA ARG A 22 -6.30 20.60 4.88
C ARG A 22 -7.28 20.68 6.06
N VAL A 23 -8.01 19.60 6.34
CA VAL A 23 -8.92 19.50 7.50
C VAL A 23 -8.19 19.86 8.80
N SER A 24 -8.88 20.61 9.67
CA SER A 24 -8.33 21.02 10.96
C SER A 24 -8.37 19.89 11.99
N THR A 25 -7.44 19.89 12.93
CA THR A 25 -7.44 18.92 14.05
C THR A 25 -8.68 19.02 14.92
N SER A 26 -9.27 20.22 15.05
CA SER A 26 -10.54 20.40 15.77
C SER A 26 -11.71 19.70 15.07
N LYS A 27 -11.77 19.71 13.73
CA LYS A 27 -12.79 18.95 12.98
C LYS A 27 -12.61 17.45 13.15
N ILE A 28 -11.34 16.98 13.11
CA ILE A 28 -11.03 15.57 13.35
C ILE A 28 -11.40 15.14 14.79
N ALA A 29 -11.04 15.94 15.79
CA ALA A 29 -11.39 15.66 17.18
C ALA A 29 -12.90 15.56 17.39
N ALA A 30 -13.67 16.51 16.81
CA ALA A 30 -15.14 16.50 16.88
C ALA A 30 -15.72 15.25 16.21
N ALA A 31 -15.25 14.86 15.04
CA ALA A 31 -15.68 13.64 14.34
C ALA A 31 -15.33 12.36 15.12
N ALA A 32 -14.19 12.35 15.83
CA ALA A 32 -13.78 11.25 16.69
C ALA A 32 -14.51 11.23 18.05
N GLY A 33 -15.37 12.22 18.33
CA GLY A 33 -16.08 12.32 19.61
C GLY A 33 -15.17 12.64 20.80
N VAL A 34 -14.07 13.38 20.58
CA VAL A 34 -13.13 13.77 21.64
C VAL A 34 -12.93 15.29 21.66
N ALA A 35 -12.50 15.83 22.82
CA ALA A 35 -12.06 17.21 22.88
C ALA A 35 -10.75 17.41 22.09
N ASN A 36 -10.56 18.61 21.50
CA ASN A 36 -9.34 18.90 20.74
C ASN A 36 -8.05 18.74 21.60
N GLY A 37 -8.10 19.11 22.88
CA GLY A 37 -7.01 18.86 23.82
C GLY A 37 -6.71 17.36 24.02
N THR A 38 -7.75 16.51 23.97
CA THR A 38 -7.57 15.05 24.04
C THR A 38 -6.84 14.52 22.81
N LEU A 39 -7.13 15.05 21.61
CA LEU A 39 -6.39 14.69 20.41
C LEU A 39 -4.90 15.01 20.57
N PHE A 40 -4.57 16.19 21.09
CA PHE A 40 -3.18 16.61 21.31
C PHE A 40 -2.46 15.86 22.44
N ASN A 41 -3.19 15.18 23.32
CA ASN A 41 -2.57 14.25 24.28
C ASN A 41 -2.06 12.96 23.61
N TYR A 42 -2.61 12.58 22.45
CA TYR A 42 -2.19 11.40 21.68
C TYR A 42 -1.25 11.73 20.53
N PHE A 43 -1.43 12.89 19.92
CA PHE A 43 -0.63 13.36 18.75
C PHE A 43 -0.25 14.81 19.03
N ALA A 44 1.00 15.05 19.41
CA ALA A 44 1.48 16.37 19.87
C ALA A 44 1.35 17.46 18.79
N SER A 45 1.20 17.08 17.53
CA SER A 45 1.02 18.01 16.39
C SER A 45 0.15 17.37 15.30
N LYS A 46 -0.29 18.20 14.35
CA LYS A 46 -0.93 17.70 13.13
C LYS A 46 0.03 16.83 12.31
N GLN A 47 1.32 17.16 12.31
CA GLN A 47 2.32 16.35 11.61
C GLN A 47 2.41 14.95 12.21
N GLU A 48 2.46 14.83 13.53
CA GLU A 48 2.48 13.52 14.20
C GLU A 48 1.23 12.70 13.93
N LEU A 49 0.05 13.34 13.85
CA LEU A 49 -1.19 12.68 13.44
C LEU A 49 -1.09 12.16 12.00
N LEU A 50 -0.56 12.95 11.06
CA LEU A 50 -0.38 12.56 9.67
C LEU A 50 0.60 11.40 9.53
N ASP A 51 1.71 11.45 10.25
CA ASP A 51 2.72 10.40 10.27
C ASP A 51 2.17 9.09 10.84
N ALA A 52 1.48 9.17 11.98
CA ALA A 52 0.85 8.01 12.59
C ALA A 52 -0.21 7.38 11.67
N LEU A 53 -0.99 8.22 10.97
CA LEU A 53 -1.99 7.75 10.01
C LEU A 53 -1.34 7.04 8.84
N TYR A 54 -0.31 7.64 8.24
CA TYR A 54 0.43 7.06 7.12
C TYR A 54 1.03 5.70 7.50
N VAL A 55 1.74 5.64 8.63
CA VAL A 55 2.34 4.40 9.13
C VAL A 55 1.27 3.35 9.40
N ARG A 56 0.16 3.71 10.07
CA ARG A 56 -0.93 2.77 10.35
C ARG A 56 -1.47 2.14 9.08
N VAL A 57 -1.82 2.94 8.06
CA VAL A 57 -2.40 2.42 6.82
C VAL A 57 -1.41 1.50 6.10
N LYS A 58 -0.12 1.84 6.11
CA LYS A 58 0.92 1.00 5.50
C LYS A 58 1.13 -0.31 6.28
N LEU A 59 1.08 -0.27 7.61
CA LEU A 59 1.14 -1.48 8.45
C LEU A 59 -0.09 -2.37 8.27
N ASP A 60 -1.28 -1.79 8.13
CA ASP A 60 -2.52 -2.53 7.88
C ASP A 60 -2.43 -3.27 6.52
N LEU A 61 -1.93 -2.63 5.47
CA LEU A 61 -1.68 -3.26 4.18
C LEU A 61 -0.62 -4.38 4.29
N ALA A 62 0.50 -4.12 4.97
CA ALA A 62 1.55 -5.12 5.16
C ALA A 62 1.01 -6.35 5.93
N ALA A 63 0.14 -6.13 6.93
CA ALA A 63 -0.53 -7.20 7.66
C ALA A 63 -1.52 -7.98 6.79
N ALA A 64 -2.26 -7.31 5.90
CA ALA A 64 -3.17 -7.95 4.95
C ALA A 64 -2.42 -8.80 3.91
N ILE A 65 -1.28 -8.32 3.42
CA ILE A 65 -0.37 -9.11 2.57
C ILE A 65 0.12 -10.33 3.34
N GLY A 66 0.51 -10.15 4.60
CA GLY A 66 0.95 -11.22 5.48
C GLY A 66 2.17 -11.98 4.95
N LYS A 67 2.34 -13.20 5.43
CA LYS A 67 3.42 -14.08 4.97
C LYS A 67 3.06 -14.74 3.64
N ILE A 68 4.02 -14.79 2.73
CA ILE A 68 3.97 -15.55 1.49
C ILE A 68 5.08 -16.58 1.55
N ASP A 69 4.72 -17.83 1.27
CA ASP A 69 5.64 -18.97 1.30
C ASP A 69 6.77 -18.75 0.29
N PRO A 70 8.04 -18.71 0.72
CA PRO A 70 9.17 -18.53 -0.17
C PRO A 70 9.46 -19.74 -1.08
N ASP A 71 8.90 -20.92 -0.76
CA ASP A 71 9.10 -22.14 -1.55
C ASP A 71 8.19 -22.21 -2.79
N LEU A 72 7.22 -21.30 -2.89
CA LEU A 72 6.44 -21.14 -4.13
C LEU A 72 7.31 -20.56 -5.24
N ASP A 73 6.96 -20.87 -6.49
CA ASP A 73 7.60 -20.18 -7.61
C ASP A 73 7.37 -18.66 -7.54
N ILE A 74 8.31 -17.90 -8.05
CA ILE A 74 8.35 -16.44 -7.85
C ILE A 74 7.12 -15.73 -8.45
N LYS A 75 6.56 -16.24 -9.55
CA LYS A 75 5.36 -15.70 -10.16
C LYS A 75 4.12 -15.95 -9.28
N ALA A 76 4.03 -17.14 -8.67
CA ALA A 76 2.97 -17.47 -7.72
C ALA A 76 3.06 -16.59 -6.47
N GLN A 77 4.25 -16.32 -5.95
CA GLN A 77 4.46 -15.38 -4.84
C GLN A 77 3.99 -13.96 -5.21
N ALA A 78 4.38 -13.47 -6.38
CA ALA A 78 3.98 -12.17 -6.88
C ALA A 78 2.46 -12.07 -7.12
N HIS A 79 1.84 -13.16 -7.61
CA HIS A 79 0.40 -13.23 -7.82
C HIS A 79 -0.39 -13.18 -6.51
N LEU A 80 0.06 -13.92 -5.48
CA LEU A 80 -0.55 -13.85 -4.15
C LEU A 80 -0.41 -12.46 -3.52
N LEU A 81 0.74 -11.81 -3.69
CA LEU A 81 0.94 -10.41 -3.29
C LEU A 81 -0.07 -9.49 -3.96
N TRP A 82 -0.21 -9.60 -5.27
CA TRP A 82 -1.15 -8.82 -6.08
C TRP A 82 -2.59 -9.00 -5.62
N GLN A 83 -3.04 -10.23 -5.48
CA GLN A 83 -4.41 -10.56 -5.05
C GLN A 83 -4.73 -10.00 -3.66
N ARG A 84 -3.81 -10.17 -2.68
CA ARG A 84 -4.01 -9.68 -1.32
C ARG A 84 -3.99 -8.16 -1.22
N TRP A 85 -3.14 -7.52 -2.02
CA TRP A 85 -3.11 -6.05 -2.10
C TRP A 85 -4.41 -5.50 -2.67
N LEU A 86 -4.87 -6.01 -3.79
CA LEU A 86 -6.15 -5.60 -4.39
C LEU A 86 -7.33 -5.85 -3.43
N ALA A 87 -7.40 -7.03 -2.82
CA ALA A 87 -8.46 -7.37 -1.88
C ALA A 87 -8.51 -6.36 -0.72
N TRP A 88 -7.35 -6.01 -0.13
CA TRP A 88 -7.27 -5.00 0.92
C TRP A 88 -7.71 -3.62 0.44
N THR A 89 -7.33 -3.23 -0.77
CA THR A 89 -7.65 -1.91 -1.32
C THR A 89 -9.15 -1.78 -1.62
N PHE A 90 -9.77 -2.82 -2.16
CA PHE A 90 -11.22 -2.83 -2.45
C PHE A 90 -12.09 -2.99 -1.20
N ASP A 91 -11.55 -3.57 -0.10
CA ASP A 91 -12.26 -3.66 1.18
C ASP A 91 -12.47 -2.27 1.83
N ASP A 92 -11.47 -1.38 1.75
CA ASP A 92 -11.59 0.00 2.23
C ASP A 92 -10.83 0.97 1.31
N PRO A 93 -11.46 1.41 0.21
CA PRO A 93 -10.83 2.31 -0.75
C PRO A 93 -10.42 3.67 -0.15
N ALA A 94 -11.10 4.16 0.89
CA ALA A 94 -10.78 5.42 1.55
C ALA A 94 -9.38 5.39 2.18
N ARG A 95 -9.02 4.29 2.87
CA ARG A 95 -7.68 4.10 3.43
C ARG A 95 -6.59 4.20 2.38
N ASN A 96 -6.78 3.53 1.23
CA ASN A 96 -5.80 3.55 0.16
C ASN A 96 -5.65 4.94 -0.45
N ARG A 97 -6.78 5.64 -0.74
CA ARG A 97 -6.74 7.02 -1.27
C ARG A 97 -6.03 7.98 -0.34
N VAL A 98 -6.30 7.89 0.96
CA VAL A 98 -5.65 8.76 1.96
C VAL A 98 -4.15 8.46 2.08
N ALA A 99 -3.75 7.19 2.06
CA ALA A 99 -2.32 6.83 2.08
C ALA A 99 -1.58 7.31 0.83
N ALA A 100 -2.20 7.18 -0.35
CA ALA A 100 -1.65 7.69 -1.60
C ALA A 100 -1.55 9.23 -1.57
N LEU A 101 -2.59 9.90 -1.09
CA LEU A 101 -2.61 11.36 -0.94
C LEU A 101 -1.48 11.86 -0.02
N LEU A 102 -1.28 11.23 1.14
CA LEU A 102 -0.21 11.60 2.08
C LEU A 102 1.19 11.37 1.47
N HIS A 103 1.35 10.26 0.74
CA HIS A 103 2.62 9.95 0.08
C HIS A 103 2.94 10.95 -1.05
N GLN A 104 1.99 11.16 -1.96
CA GLN A 104 2.18 12.02 -3.14
C GLN A 104 2.34 13.50 -2.78
N SER A 105 1.65 13.97 -1.71
CA SER A 105 1.76 15.34 -1.24
C SER A 105 3.05 15.63 -0.47
N GLY A 106 3.86 14.62 -0.15
CA GLY A 106 5.07 14.77 0.66
C GLY A 106 4.79 15.21 2.10
N LEU A 107 3.56 14.99 2.59
CA LEU A 107 3.16 15.39 3.94
C LEU A 107 3.56 14.39 5.02
N ALA A 108 3.83 13.14 4.67
CA ALA A 108 4.44 12.19 5.58
C ALA A 108 5.92 12.54 5.79
N SER A 109 6.37 12.56 7.03
CA SER A 109 7.79 12.78 7.34
C SER A 109 8.64 11.62 6.82
N GLN A 110 9.95 11.88 6.59
CA GLN A 110 10.88 10.85 6.17
C GLN A 110 10.91 9.66 7.16
N ALA A 111 10.84 9.92 8.46
CA ALA A 111 10.81 8.89 9.49
C ALA A 111 9.55 8.00 9.37
N ALA A 112 8.40 8.56 9.05
CA ALA A 112 7.17 7.81 8.81
C ALA A 112 7.27 6.97 7.52
N VAL A 113 7.88 7.52 6.46
CA VAL A 113 8.13 6.79 5.21
C VAL A 113 9.09 5.63 5.46
N ASP A 114 10.20 5.84 6.18
CA ASP A 114 11.18 4.79 6.49
C ASP A 114 10.53 3.65 7.31
N THR A 115 9.69 4.02 8.28
CA THR A 115 8.93 3.05 9.09
C THR A 115 7.97 2.23 8.22
N ALA A 116 7.28 2.89 7.30
CA ALA A 116 6.37 2.23 6.36
C ALA A 116 7.12 1.29 5.41
N VAL A 117 8.24 1.74 4.85
CA VAL A 117 9.09 0.92 3.94
C VAL A 117 9.58 -0.34 4.65
N ALA A 118 10.00 -0.25 5.90
CA ALA A 118 10.43 -1.41 6.68
C ALA A 118 9.34 -2.49 6.83
N ALA A 119 8.07 -2.09 6.82
CA ALA A 119 6.93 -3.03 6.89
C ALA A 119 6.72 -3.82 5.59
N PHE A 120 7.26 -3.34 4.46
CA PHE A 120 7.10 -3.96 3.14
C PHE A 120 8.23 -4.97 2.82
N ALA A 121 8.72 -5.69 3.82
CA ALA A 121 9.78 -6.69 3.63
C ALA A 121 9.38 -7.81 2.65
N VAL A 122 8.11 -8.26 2.65
CA VAL A 122 7.65 -9.34 1.75
C VAL A 122 7.64 -8.90 0.28
N PRO A 123 7.01 -7.77 -0.11
CA PRO A 123 7.11 -7.26 -1.46
C PRO A 123 8.56 -7.03 -1.93
N ARG A 124 9.40 -6.47 -1.06
CA ARG A 124 10.81 -6.22 -1.37
C ARG A 124 11.56 -7.51 -1.63
N ARG A 125 11.42 -8.53 -0.76
CA ARG A 125 12.04 -9.85 -0.94
C ARG A 125 11.64 -10.48 -2.28
N ILE A 126 10.34 -10.48 -2.63
CA ILE A 126 9.87 -11.06 -3.89
C ILE A 126 10.53 -10.37 -5.10
N LEU A 127 10.70 -9.06 -5.04
CA LEU A 127 11.36 -8.31 -6.11
C LEU A 127 12.86 -8.62 -6.19
N ASP A 128 13.53 -8.70 -5.04
CA ASP A 128 14.96 -9.02 -4.94
C ASP A 128 15.21 -10.46 -5.43
N ASP A 129 14.41 -11.44 -4.99
CA ASP A 129 14.48 -12.84 -5.44
C ASP A 129 14.28 -12.94 -6.97
N ALA A 130 13.29 -12.20 -7.52
CA ALA A 130 13.07 -12.17 -8.97
C ALA A 130 14.24 -11.56 -9.75
N ALA A 131 14.89 -10.55 -9.17
CA ALA A 131 16.10 -9.95 -9.76
C ALA A 131 17.29 -10.94 -9.74
N GLU A 132 17.53 -11.63 -8.62
CA GLU A 132 18.57 -12.64 -8.50
C GLU A 132 18.38 -13.82 -9.46
N LEU A 133 17.14 -14.21 -9.71
CA LEU A 133 16.78 -15.23 -10.71
C LEU A 133 16.94 -14.75 -12.16
N GLY A 134 17.26 -13.46 -12.38
CA GLY A 134 17.41 -12.87 -13.72
C GLY A 134 16.11 -12.78 -14.51
N ILE A 135 14.97 -12.86 -13.83
CA ILE A 135 13.63 -12.83 -14.45
C ILE A 135 13.25 -11.41 -14.87
N LEU A 136 13.68 -10.41 -14.11
CA LEU A 136 13.29 -9.02 -14.33
C LEU A 136 14.01 -8.41 -15.54
N ILE A 137 13.34 -7.46 -16.20
CA ILE A 137 13.98 -6.59 -17.19
C ILE A 137 15.08 -5.74 -16.53
N ASP A 138 16.05 -5.29 -17.32
CA ASP A 138 17.21 -4.55 -16.82
C ASP A 138 16.84 -3.08 -16.51
N LEU A 139 16.17 -2.88 -15.38
CA LEU A 139 15.80 -1.56 -14.84
C LEU A 139 16.07 -1.53 -13.33
N PRO A 140 16.31 -0.32 -12.75
CA PRO A 140 16.52 -0.18 -11.32
C PRO A 140 15.38 -0.79 -10.50
N PRO A 141 15.67 -1.52 -9.39
CA PRO A 141 14.65 -2.16 -8.56
C PRO A 141 13.56 -1.19 -8.06
N ASP A 142 13.94 0.04 -7.69
CA ASP A 142 12.98 1.05 -7.23
C ASP A 142 12.03 1.50 -8.35
N TYR A 143 12.53 1.55 -9.59
CA TYR A 143 11.68 1.83 -10.75
C TYR A 143 10.68 0.70 -11.02
N LEU A 144 11.13 -0.56 -10.93
CA LEU A 144 10.25 -1.74 -11.07
C LEU A 144 9.20 -1.79 -9.96
N ALA A 145 9.57 -1.49 -8.72
CA ALA A 145 8.61 -1.38 -7.61
C ALA A 145 7.56 -0.29 -7.87
N ALA A 146 8.00 0.87 -8.39
CA ALA A 146 7.09 1.95 -8.75
C ALA A 146 6.14 1.57 -9.90
N LEU A 147 6.62 0.83 -10.91
CA LEU A 147 5.77 0.31 -12.00
C LEU A 147 4.69 -0.64 -11.45
N VAL A 148 5.05 -1.57 -10.58
CA VAL A 148 4.08 -2.49 -9.95
C VAL A 148 3.04 -1.70 -9.16
N GLN A 149 3.48 -0.72 -8.37
CA GLN A 149 2.57 0.13 -7.59
C GLN A 149 1.61 0.91 -8.49
N GLN A 150 2.10 1.50 -9.58
CA GLN A 150 1.25 2.23 -10.54
C GLN A 150 0.21 1.33 -11.21
N GLN A 151 0.55 0.09 -11.51
CA GLN A 151 -0.42 -0.87 -12.09
C GLN A 151 -1.51 -1.25 -11.07
N LEU A 152 -1.14 -1.42 -9.78
CA LEU A 152 -2.11 -1.63 -8.70
C LEU A 152 -3.04 -0.41 -8.53
N GLU A 153 -2.47 0.79 -8.52
CA GLU A 153 -3.25 2.03 -8.41
C GLU A 153 -4.19 2.21 -9.62
N LEU A 154 -3.74 1.88 -10.82
CA LEU A 154 -4.57 1.93 -12.03
C LEU A 154 -5.75 0.96 -11.94
N ALA A 155 -5.54 -0.27 -11.49
CA ALA A 155 -6.62 -1.25 -11.30
C ALA A 155 -7.69 -0.73 -10.33
N VAL A 156 -7.27 -0.04 -9.26
CA VAL A 156 -8.17 0.56 -8.28
C VAL A 156 -8.91 1.77 -8.84
N GLN A 157 -8.20 2.69 -9.51
CA GLN A 157 -8.79 3.89 -10.09
C GLN A 157 -9.81 3.57 -11.20
N ALA A 158 -9.56 2.48 -11.93
CA ALA A 158 -10.47 2.00 -12.97
C ALA A 158 -11.65 1.19 -12.41
N ASP A 159 -11.73 1.00 -11.08
CA ASP A 159 -12.71 0.11 -10.44
C ASP A 159 -12.79 -1.26 -11.13
N LEU A 160 -11.59 -1.85 -11.32
CA LEU A 160 -11.43 -3.04 -12.16
C LEU A 160 -12.24 -4.21 -11.63
N ASP A 161 -13.11 -4.75 -12.46
CA ASP A 161 -13.92 -5.91 -12.11
C ASP A 161 -13.05 -7.09 -11.68
N PRO A 162 -13.39 -7.80 -10.57
CA PRO A 162 -12.62 -8.93 -10.07
C PRO A 162 -12.28 -10.00 -11.10
N THR A 163 -13.14 -10.20 -12.12
CA THR A 163 -12.89 -11.17 -13.21
C THR A 163 -11.69 -10.80 -14.09
N HIS A 164 -11.22 -9.55 -14.01
CA HIS A 164 -10.06 -9.05 -14.76
C HIS A 164 -8.78 -8.95 -13.92
N HIS A 165 -8.83 -9.21 -12.60
CA HIS A 165 -7.67 -9.05 -11.70
C HIS A 165 -6.49 -9.92 -12.14
N ASP A 166 -6.74 -11.19 -12.55
CA ASP A 166 -5.69 -12.10 -13.01
C ASP A 166 -5.12 -11.65 -14.37
N THR A 167 -5.98 -11.14 -15.26
CA THR A 167 -5.52 -10.59 -16.56
C THR A 167 -4.65 -9.35 -16.35
N ALA A 168 -5.02 -8.47 -15.42
CA ALA A 168 -4.23 -7.30 -15.06
C ALA A 168 -2.89 -7.69 -14.42
N PHE A 169 -2.88 -8.71 -13.55
CA PHE A 169 -1.64 -9.28 -13.03
C PHE A 169 -0.73 -9.79 -14.16
N GLU A 170 -1.26 -10.56 -15.10
CA GLU A 170 -0.47 -11.07 -16.23
C GLU A 170 0.11 -9.95 -17.09
N ALA A 171 -0.65 -8.88 -17.32
CA ALA A 171 -0.17 -7.71 -18.05
C ALA A 171 0.95 -6.99 -17.28
N MET A 172 0.77 -6.77 -15.98
CA MET A 172 1.80 -6.20 -15.10
C MET A 172 3.05 -7.08 -15.09
N TRP A 173 2.90 -8.39 -14.85
CA TRP A 173 4.02 -9.34 -14.79
C TRP A 173 4.85 -9.31 -16.07
N LYS A 174 4.21 -9.38 -17.23
CA LYS A 174 4.86 -9.28 -18.55
C LYS A 174 5.58 -7.94 -18.75
N SER A 175 5.10 -6.86 -18.14
CA SER A 175 5.72 -5.53 -18.29
C SER A 175 7.04 -5.38 -17.54
N ILE A 176 7.27 -6.19 -16.50
CA ILE A 176 8.47 -6.13 -15.64
C ILE A 176 9.41 -7.31 -15.83
N THR A 177 8.99 -8.36 -16.56
CA THR A 177 9.80 -9.57 -16.74
C THR A 177 10.31 -9.68 -18.17
N ARG A 178 11.47 -10.34 -18.30
CA ARG A 178 12.03 -10.70 -19.61
C ARG A 178 11.09 -11.68 -20.29
N ALA A 179 10.88 -11.52 -21.59
CA ALA A 179 10.23 -12.55 -22.40
C ALA A 179 11.09 -13.82 -22.33
N HIS A 180 10.70 -14.78 -21.50
CA HIS A 180 11.22 -16.12 -21.67
C HIS A 180 10.55 -16.68 -22.92
N ASP A 181 11.34 -16.90 -23.97
CA ASP A 181 10.95 -17.84 -25.02
C ASP A 181 10.61 -19.16 -24.34
N PHE A 182 9.34 -19.45 -24.23
CA PHE A 182 8.82 -20.77 -23.85
C PHE A 182 9.15 -21.71 -25.02
N GLN A 183 10.44 -22.03 -25.20
CA GLN A 183 10.81 -23.23 -25.93
C GLN A 183 10.61 -24.40 -24.97
N GLY A 184 9.41 -24.97 -25.06
CA GLY A 184 9.03 -26.18 -24.36
C GLY A 184 10.11 -27.23 -24.53
N ALA A 185 10.57 -27.76 -23.43
CA ALA A 185 11.20 -29.06 -23.41
C ALA A 185 10.14 -30.11 -23.79
N THR A 186 9.99 -30.34 -25.09
CA THR A 186 9.49 -31.59 -25.62
C THR A 186 10.72 -32.45 -25.93
N SER A 187 11.02 -33.37 -25.04
CA SER A 187 11.70 -34.64 -25.34
C SER A 187 11.41 -35.63 -24.26
#